data_a993e6cc182db9eb3758a27fdb6cfdb3
#
_entry.id   a993e6cc182db9eb3758a27fdb6cfdb3
#
_cell.length_a   1.000
_cell.length_b   1.000
_cell.length_c   1.000
_cell.angle_alpha   90.00
_cell.angle_beta   90.00
_cell.angle_gamma   90.00
#
_symmetry.space_group_name_H-M   'P 1'
#
loop_
_entity.id
_entity.type
_entity.pdbx_description
1 polymer ?
#
loop_
_entity_poly.entity_id
_entity_poly.type
_entity_poly.pdbx_seq_one_letter_code
_entity_poly.pdbx_strand_id
1 'polypeptide(L)'
;VMFGVGMMGMIPILFLIYPTILGIVSGVIVMLFMAKEQKPWALFIFGMLTPLGMFAMGHTYVVPVHALVIMLIAEFIRRGGNYRSFKYNAIAFGIFNMWICGSLMQMLLVKEKYMEMCAMMGSDYVQALEKLITYPHMAIVYAGAFIGGIVGAWIGRAMLKKHFIKAGIA
;
A
#
# COMPACT_ATOMS: atom_id res chain seq x y z
N VAL A 1 12.20 2.60 -1.67
CA VAL A 1 10.91 3.34 -1.73
C VAL A 1 10.26 3.35 -0.36
N MET A 2 9.96 2.20 0.25
CA MET A 2 9.26 2.15 1.55
C MET A 2 9.98 2.91 2.67
N PHE A 3 11.29 2.77 2.83
CA PHE A 3 12.05 3.49 3.87
C PHE A 3 11.99 5.00 3.70
N GLY A 4 12.22 5.50 2.48
CA GLY A 4 12.20 6.95 2.23
C GLY A 4 10.83 7.59 2.41
N VAL A 5 9.77 6.93 1.93
CA VAL A 5 8.39 7.42 2.11
C VAL A 5 7.91 7.15 3.54
N GLY A 6 8.41 6.07 4.20
CA GLY A 6 8.09 5.73 5.58
C GLY A 6 8.51 6.78 6.61
N MET A 7 9.58 7.55 6.34
CA MET A 7 9.99 8.68 7.19
C MET A 7 8.92 9.78 7.30
N MET A 8 7.99 9.86 6.33
CA MET A 8 6.84 10.78 6.44
C MET A 8 5.92 10.44 7.62
N GLY A 9 5.94 9.17 8.09
CA GLY A 9 5.20 8.74 9.27
C GLY A 9 5.64 9.39 10.59
N MET A 10 6.81 10.05 10.61
CA MET A 10 7.28 10.80 11.80
C MET A 10 6.47 12.08 12.04
N ILE A 11 5.73 12.56 11.05
CA ILE A 11 4.84 13.73 11.17
C ILE A 11 3.39 13.22 11.02
N PRO A 12 2.52 13.38 12.03
CA PRO A 12 1.19 12.77 12.07
C PRO A 12 0.33 13.05 10.83
N ILE A 13 0.33 14.29 10.33
CA ILE A 13 -0.47 14.66 9.16
C ILE A 13 0.08 14.03 7.87
N LEU A 14 1.40 13.91 7.75
CA LEU A 14 2.03 13.25 6.60
C LEU A 14 1.78 11.75 6.60
N PHE A 15 1.56 11.16 7.79
CA PHE A 15 1.22 9.75 7.93
C PHE A 15 -0.13 9.42 7.28
N LEU A 16 -1.09 10.35 7.24
CA LEU A 16 -2.36 10.17 6.52
C LEU A 16 -2.19 10.24 5.00
N ILE A 17 -1.24 11.04 4.51
CA ILE A 17 -0.97 11.22 3.08
C ILE A 17 -0.03 10.11 2.54
N TYR A 18 0.74 9.49 3.44
CA TYR A 18 1.72 8.45 3.12
C TYR A 18 1.20 7.35 2.19
N PRO A 19 -0.01 6.74 2.40
CA PRO A 19 -0.52 5.72 1.52
C PRO A 19 -0.71 6.18 0.07
N THR A 20 -1.13 7.42 -0.13
CA THR A 20 -1.31 8.03 -1.45
C THR A 20 0.03 8.19 -2.17
N ILE A 21 1.01 8.78 -1.49
CA ILE A 21 2.36 9.00 -2.05
C ILE A 21 3.04 7.67 -2.36
N LEU A 22 2.91 6.69 -1.45
CA LEU A 22 3.46 5.35 -1.67
C LEU A 22 2.90 4.72 -2.96
N GLY A 23 1.60 4.84 -3.21
CA GLY A 23 0.97 4.36 -4.44
C GLY A 23 1.55 5.00 -5.70
N ILE A 24 1.71 6.31 -5.68
CA ILE A 24 2.27 7.05 -6.83
C ILE A 24 3.72 6.61 -7.11
N VAL A 25 4.56 6.57 -6.08
CA VAL A 25 6.00 6.29 -6.23
C VAL A 25 6.27 4.82 -6.53
N SER A 26 5.56 3.89 -5.90
CA SER A 26 5.75 2.45 -6.11
C SER A 26 5.16 1.93 -7.42
N GLY A 27 4.32 2.72 -8.09
CA GLY A 27 3.62 2.34 -9.30
C GLY A 27 4.53 1.82 -10.42
N VAL A 28 5.69 2.44 -10.62
CA VAL A 28 6.66 2.00 -11.62
C VAL A 28 7.15 0.58 -11.34
N ILE A 29 7.52 0.30 -10.09
CA ILE A 29 8.06 -1.00 -9.66
C ILE A 29 6.98 -2.08 -9.76
N VAL A 30 5.79 -1.82 -9.22
CA VAL A 30 4.72 -2.81 -9.17
C VAL A 30 4.16 -3.06 -10.56
N MET A 31 4.01 -2.04 -11.42
CA MET A 31 3.58 -2.23 -12.80
C MET A 31 4.60 -2.98 -13.65
N LEU A 32 5.90 -2.77 -13.42
CA LEU A 32 6.95 -3.58 -14.06
C LEU A 32 6.86 -5.04 -13.60
N PHE A 33 6.68 -5.28 -12.31
CA PHE A 33 6.47 -6.63 -11.77
C PHE A 33 5.24 -7.30 -12.42
N MET A 34 4.10 -6.59 -12.48
CA MET A 34 2.88 -7.12 -13.10
C MET A 34 3.00 -7.38 -14.60
N ALA A 35 3.83 -6.60 -15.30
CA ALA A 35 4.10 -6.80 -16.72
C ALA A 35 4.95 -8.04 -16.99
N LYS A 36 5.93 -8.31 -16.12
CA LYS A 36 6.81 -9.48 -16.22
C LYS A 36 6.18 -10.75 -15.65
N GLU A 37 5.55 -10.64 -14.48
CA GLU A 37 4.93 -11.76 -13.80
C GLU A 37 3.42 -11.81 -14.04
N GLN A 38 3.03 -12.52 -15.10
CA GLN A 38 1.63 -12.72 -15.47
C GLN A 38 1.02 -14.01 -14.89
N LYS A 39 1.73 -14.64 -13.93
CA LYS A 39 1.28 -15.88 -13.29
C LYS A 39 0.22 -15.60 -12.23
N PRO A 40 -0.75 -16.51 -12.05
CA PRO A 40 -1.68 -16.45 -10.92
C PRO A 40 -0.95 -16.41 -9.59
N TRP A 41 -1.51 -15.65 -8.63
CA TRP A 41 -1.02 -15.51 -7.26
C TRP A 41 0.34 -14.80 -7.10
N ALA A 42 1.02 -14.43 -8.18
CA ALA A 42 2.32 -13.75 -8.09
C ALA A 42 2.21 -12.41 -7.34
N LEU A 43 1.19 -11.60 -7.65
CA LEU A 43 0.96 -10.33 -6.95
C LEU A 43 0.59 -10.52 -5.49
N PHE A 44 -0.22 -11.53 -5.18
CA PHE A 44 -0.59 -11.89 -3.83
C PHE A 44 0.64 -12.22 -2.98
N ILE A 45 1.50 -13.14 -3.47
CA ILE A 45 2.72 -13.55 -2.76
C ILE A 45 3.65 -12.34 -2.57
N PHE A 46 3.89 -11.58 -3.63
CA PHE A 46 4.71 -10.37 -3.57
C PHE A 46 4.18 -9.37 -2.54
N GLY A 47 2.86 -9.15 -2.54
CA GLY A 47 2.20 -8.20 -1.65
C GLY A 47 2.22 -8.61 -0.19
N MET A 48 2.17 -9.92 0.11
CA MET A 48 2.17 -10.42 1.48
C MET A 48 3.53 -10.37 2.16
N LEU A 49 4.63 -10.29 1.42
CA LEU A 49 5.98 -10.27 1.99
C LEU A 49 6.18 -9.12 2.98
N THR A 50 5.76 -7.92 2.62
CA THR A 50 5.97 -6.74 3.48
C THR A 50 5.09 -6.74 4.74
N PRO A 51 3.76 -6.99 4.67
CA PRO A 51 2.91 -7.08 5.86
C PRO A 51 3.35 -8.18 6.84
N LEU A 52 3.79 -9.32 6.32
CA LEU A 52 4.33 -10.40 7.17
C LEU A 52 5.66 -9.99 7.82
N GLY A 53 6.53 -9.30 7.07
CA GLY A 53 7.77 -8.73 7.63
C GLY A 53 7.47 -7.70 8.73
N MET A 54 6.51 -6.81 8.52
CA MET A 54 6.08 -5.85 9.55
C MET A 54 5.54 -6.56 10.80
N PHE A 55 4.75 -7.61 10.63
CA PHE A 55 4.27 -8.42 11.75
C PHE A 55 5.43 -9.07 12.52
N ALA A 56 6.41 -9.64 11.83
CA ALA A 56 7.61 -10.20 12.45
C ALA A 56 8.46 -9.15 13.20
N MET A 57 8.38 -7.88 12.76
CA MET A 57 9.03 -6.73 13.43
C MET A 57 8.22 -6.15 14.60
N GLY A 58 7.12 -6.79 14.99
CA GLY A 58 6.33 -6.42 16.17
C GLY A 58 5.06 -5.62 15.90
N HIS A 59 4.69 -5.39 14.63
CA HIS A 59 3.37 -4.81 14.33
C HIS A 59 2.25 -5.78 14.71
N THR A 60 1.04 -5.24 14.90
CA THR A 60 -0.10 -6.07 15.31
C THR A 60 -0.58 -6.97 14.16
N TYR A 61 -1.35 -8.00 14.50
CA TYR A 61 -1.97 -8.92 13.52
C TYR A 61 -2.92 -8.23 12.54
N VAL A 62 -3.38 -7.02 12.86
CA VAL A 62 -4.24 -6.22 11.98
C VAL A 62 -3.59 -6.00 10.63
N VAL A 63 -2.26 -5.75 10.58
CA VAL A 63 -1.53 -5.47 9.34
C VAL A 63 -1.58 -6.66 8.36
N PRO A 64 -1.15 -7.87 8.71
CA PRO A 64 -1.20 -8.99 7.78
C PRO A 64 -2.63 -9.46 7.47
N VAL A 65 -3.57 -9.40 8.42
CA VAL A 65 -4.97 -9.77 8.17
C VAL A 65 -5.65 -8.81 7.20
N HIS A 66 -5.46 -7.50 7.40
CA HIS A 66 -5.94 -6.50 6.47
C HIS A 66 -5.32 -6.67 5.08
N ALA A 67 -4.00 -6.85 5.01
CA ALA A 67 -3.28 -7.06 3.76
C ALA A 67 -3.78 -8.32 3.04
N LEU A 68 -4.04 -9.42 3.75
CA LEU A 68 -4.59 -10.65 3.20
C LEU A 68 -5.88 -10.39 2.40
N VAL A 69 -6.82 -9.67 3.00
CA VAL A 69 -8.11 -9.33 2.36
C VAL A 69 -7.87 -8.47 1.11
N ILE A 70 -7.07 -7.41 1.24
CA ILE A 70 -6.75 -6.49 0.15
C ILE A 70 -6.06 -7.22 -1.01
N MET A 71 -5.07 -8.07 -0.71
CA MET A 71 -4.33 -8.82 -1.73
C MET A 71 -5.20 -9.86 -2.45
N LEU A 72 -6.13 -10.51 -1.74
CA LEU A 72 -7.11 -11.40 -2.37
C LEU A 72 -7.99 -10.66 -3.36
N ILE A 73 -8.53 -9.51 -2.97
CA ILE A 73 -9.37 -8.68 -3.86
C ILE A 73 -8.56 -8.25 -5.10
N ALA A 74 -7.34 -7.75 -4.90
CA ALA A 74 -6.46 -7.34 -5.99
C ALA A 74 -6.15 -8.49 -6.96
N GLU A 75 -5.90 -9.71 -6.44
CA GLU A 75 -5.62 -10.89 -7.23
C GLU A 75 -6.85 -11.33 -8.06
N PHE A 76 -8.04 -11.33 -7.47
CA PHE A 76 -9.28 -11.66 -8.21
C PHE A 76 -9.58 -10.64 -9.32
N ILE A 77 -9.33 -9.35 -9.09
CA ILE A 77 -9.45 -8.32 -10.13
C ILE A 77 -8.47 -8.59 -11.27
N ARG A 78 -7.20 -8.88 -10.95
CA ARG A 78 -6.18 -9.23 -11.95
C ARG A 78 -6.57 -10.45 -12.79
N ARG A 79 -7.11 -11.46 -12.13
CA ARG A 79 -7.61 -12.68 -12.81
C ARG A 79 -8.69 -12.36 -13.82
N GLY A 80 -9.61 -11.43 -13.54
CA GLY A 80 -10.64 -10.97 -14.47
C GLY A 80 -10.08 -10.35 -15.74
N GLY A 81 -8.85 -9.82 -15.72
CA GLY A 81 -8.12 -9.30 -16.89
C GLY A 81 -7.12 -10.28 -17.50
N ASN A 82 -7.19 -11.58 -17.16
CA ASN A 82 -6.24 -12.62 -17.59
C ASN A 82 -4.77 -12.22 -17.37
N TYR A 83 -4.50 -11.45 -16.29
CA TYR A 83 -3.18 -10.96 -15.87
C TYR A 83 -2.46 -10.04 -16.88
N ARG A 84 -3.07 -9.75 -18.04
CA ARG A 84 -2.47 -8.98 -19.15
C ARG A 84 -3.10 -7.62 -19.36
N SER A 85 -4.37 -7.46 -19.01
CA SER A 85 -5.10 -6.22 -19.24
C SER A 85 -4.60 -5.10 -18.33
N PHE A 86 -4.13 -4.00 -18.93
CA PHE A 86 -3.70 -2.83 -18.19
C PHE A 86 -4.80 -2.25 -17.29
N LYS A 87 -6.05 -2.20 -17.78
CA LYS A 87 -7.19 -1.67 -17.01
C LYS A 87 -7.36 -2.45 -15.69
N TYR A 88 -7.38 -3.77 -15.78
CA TYR A 88 -7.51 -4.62 -14.60
C TYR A 88 -6.28 -4.55 -13.69
N ASN A 89 -5.08 -4.49 -14.26
CA ASN A 89 -3.84 -4.33 -13.49
C ASN A 89 -3.79 -2.98 -12.77
N ALA A 90 -4.27 -1.88 -13.38
CA ALA A 90 -4.32 -0.57 -12.75
C ALA A 90 -5.31 -0.55 -11.57
N ILE A 91 -6.53 -1.11 -11.75
CA ILE A 91 -7.51 -1.22 -10.67
C ILE A 91 -6.98 -2.13 -9.56
N ALA A 92 -6.40 -3.28 -9.92
CA ALA A 92 -5.79 -4.20 -8.96
C ALA A 92 -4.67 -3.53 -8.17
N PHE A 93 -3.85 -2.68 -8.79
CA PHE A 93 -2.81 -1.94 -8.09
C PHE A 93 -3.38 -0.83 -7.19
N GLY A 94 -4.45 -0.16 -7.60
CA GLY A 94 -5.17 0.78 -6.74
C GLY A 94 -5.65 0.10 -5.45
N ILE A 95 -6.28 -1.07 -5.56
CA ILE A 95 -6.69 -1.89 -4.41
C ILE A 95 -5.45 -2.38 -3.65
N PHE A 96 -4.49 -2.98 -4.34
CA PHE A 96 -3.24 -3.45 -3.74
C PHE A 96 -2.61 -2.39 -2.83
N ASN A 97 -2.52 -1.14 -3.28
CA ASN A 97 -1.89 -0.07 -2.52
C ASN A 97 -2.62 0.25 -1.19
N MET A 98 -3.89 -0.10 -1.06
CA MET A 98 -4.66 0.08 0.17
C MET A 98 -4.17 -0.81 1.34
N TRP A 99 -3.32 -1.82 1.09
CA TRP A 99 -2.80 -2.69 2.16
C TRP A 99 -2.11 -1.90 3.27
N ILE A 100 -1.43 -0.80 2.91
CA ILE A 100 -0.69 0.02 3.87
C ILE A 100 -1.61 0.73 4.87
N CYS A 101 -2.88 0.94 4.52
CA CYS A 101 -3.87 1.49 5.43
C CYS A 101 -4.08 0.61 6.67
N GLY A 102 -3.73 -0.69 6.60
CA GLY A 102 -3.72 -1.59 7.74
C GLY A 102 -2.82 -1.13 8.88
N SER A 103 -1.74 -0.42 8.57
CA SER A 103 -0.85 0.16 9.60
C SER A 103 -1.53 1.28 10.39
N LEU A 104 -2.42 2.06 9.77
CA LEU A 104 -3.22 3.09 10.45
C LEU A 104 -4.43 2.48 11.15
N MET A 105 -5.03 1.44 10.58
CA MET A 105 -6.18 0.75 11.17
C MET A 105 -5.89 0.12 12.53
N GLN A 106 -4.62 -0.19 12.83
CA GLN A 106 -4.21 -0.64 14.16
C GLN A 106 -4.67 0.30 15.27
N MET A 107 -4.62 1.62 15.01
CA MET A 107 -5.04 2.66 15.98
C MET A 107 -6.53 2.56 16.33
N LEU A 108 -7.36 2.12 15.39
CA LEU A 108 -8.82 2.00 15.60
C LEU A 108 -9.23 0.64 16.16
N LEU A 109 -8.53 -0.43 15.78
CA LEU A 109 -8.91 -1.81 16.09
C LEU A 109 -8.21 -2.38 17.33
N VAL A 110 -6.96 -1.98 17.60
CA VAL A 110 -6.12 -2.46 18.70
C VAL A 110 -5.36 -1.29 19.32
N LYS A 111 -6.11 -0.26 19.73
CA LYS A 111 -5.60 1.04 20.16
C LYS A 111 -4.50 0.92 21.23
N GLU A 112 -4.77 0.19 22.30
CA GLU A 112 -3.84 0.08 23.45
C GLU A 112 -2.46 -0.42 23.01
N LYS A 113 -2.43 -1.54 22.31
CA LYS A 113 -1.17 -2.12 21.82
C LYS A 113 -0.45 -1.21 20.81
N TYR A 114 -1.20 -0.49 19.99
CA TYR A 114 -0.63 0.45 19.03
C TYR A 114 -0.04 1.68 19.76
N MET A 115 -0.70 2.16 20.78
CA MET A 115 -0.24 3.29 21.62
C MET A 115 1.07 2.94 22.34
N GLU A 116 1.19 1.71 22.87
CA GLU A 116 2.44 1.22 23.47
C GLU A 116 3.59 1.22 22.45
N MET A 117 3.34 0.79 21.21
CA MET A 117 4.35 0.82 20.14
C MET A 117 4.79 2.24 19.80
N CYS A 118 3.87 3.20 19.81
CA CYS A 118 4.14 4.60 19.49
C CYS A 118 4.68 5.40 20.67
N ALA A 119 4.68 4.86 21.90
CA ALA A 119 5.10 5.57 23.11
C ALA A 119 6.53 6.11 23.01
N MET A 120 7.41 5.42 22.29
CA MET A 120 8.80 5.87 22.05
C MET A 120 8.89 7.14 21.21
N MET A 121 7.83 7.53 20.49
CA MET A 121 7.78 8.72 19.64
C MET A 121 7.33 9.98 20.41
N GLY A 122 6.97 9.83 21.67
CA GLY A 122 6.54 10.89 22.55
C GLY A 122 5.01 11.06 22.64
N SER A 123 4.55 11.61 23.79
CA SER A 123 3.13 11.79 24.09
C SER A 123 2.40 12.68 23.08
N ASP A 124 3.05 13.75 22.63
CA ASP A 124 2.44 14.72 21.72
C ASP A 124 2.14 14.11 20.34
N TYR A 125 3.06 13.27 19.87
CA TYR A 125 2.87 12.52 18.63
C TYR A 125 1.67 11.57 18.74
N VAL A 126 1.59 10.82 19.83
CA VAL A 126 0.51 9.85 20.07
C VAL A 126 -0.85 10.55 20.15
N GLN A 127 -0.95 11.68 20.88
CA GLN A 127 -2.17 12.47 20.98
C GLN A 127 -2.59 13.06 19.63
N ALA A 128 -1.63 13.50 18.80
CA ALA A 128 -1.90 14.01 17.48
C ALA A 128 -2.46 12.91 16.55
N LEU A 129 -1.87 11.70 16.60
CA LEU A 129 -2.39 10.55 15.86
C LEU A 129 -3.81 10.18 16.30
N GLU A 130 -4.08 10.17 17.59
CA GLU A 130 -5.40 9.85 18.14
C GLU A 130 -6.51 10.78 17.62
N LYS A 131 -6.19 12.07 17.49
CA LYS A 131 -7.13 13.06 16.92
C LYS A 131 -7.31 12.92 15.41
N LEU A 132 -6.26 12.50 14.70
CA LEU A 132 -6.25 12.42 13.24
C LEU A 132 -6.81 11.08 12.71
N ILE A 133 -6.55 9.97 13.39
CA ILE A 133 -6.99 8.64 12.93
C ILE A 133 -8.39 8.36 13.47
N THR A 134 -9.38 8.70 12.67
CA THR A 134 -10.79 8.45 12.91
C THR A 134 -11.40 7.71 11.72
N TYR A 135 -12.54 7.04 11.89
CA TYR A 135 -13.21 6.33 10.80
C TYR A 135 -13.48 7.20 9.57
N PRO A 136 -13.98 8.47 9.69
CA PRO A 136 -14.16 9.34 8.53
C PRO A 136 -12.83 9.69 7.83
N HIS A 137 -11.77 9.99 8.59
CA HIS A 137 -10.46 10.27 8.00
C HIS A 137 -9.89 9.04 7.30
N MET A 138 -10.09 7.85 7.87
CA MET A 138 -9.65 6.60 7.23
C MET A 138 -10.34 6.38 5.89
N ALA A 139 -11.62 6.71 5.74
CA ALA A 139 -12.29 6.63 4.44
C ALA A 139 -11.60 7.50 3.37
N ILE A 140 -11.18 8.71 3.75
CA ILE A 140 -10.40 9.61 2.87
C ILE A 140 -9.02 9.01 2.55
N VAL A 141 -8.34 8.44 3.55
CA VAL A 141 -7.03 7.78 3.37
C VAL A 141 -7.13 6.60 2.40
N TYR A 142 -8.15 5.75 2.54
CA TYR A 142 -8.40 4.64 1.61
C TYR A 142 -8.67 5.12 0.19
N ALA A 143 -9.51 6.15 0.04
CA ALA A 143 -9.77 6.76 -1.27
C ALA A 143 -8.49 7.35 -1.87
N GLY A 144 -7.70 8.06 -1.07
CA GLY A 144 -6.40 8.61 -1.48
C GLY A 144 -5.40 7.51 -1.87
N ALA A 145 -5.31 6.44 -1.09
CA ALA A 145 -4.46 5.29 -1.39
C ALA A 145 -4.83 4.63 -2.72
N PHE A 146 -6.14 4.43 -2.96
CA PHE A 146 -6.64 3.88 -4.21
C PHE A 146 -6.32 4.78 -5.40
N ILE A 147 -6.62 6.07 -5.31
CA ILE A 147 -6.33 7.07 -6.36
C ILE A 147 -4.83 7.14 -6.62
N GLY A 148 -4.01 7.20 -5.56
CA GLY A 148 -2.55 7.19 -5.66
C GLY A 148 -2.02 5.96 -6.40
N GLY A 149 -2.59 4.78 -6.14
CA GLY A 149 -2.28 3.54 -6.86
C GLY A 149 -2.66 3.62 -8.34
N ILE A 150 -3.85 4.14 -8.68
CA ILE A 150 -4.27 4.34 -10.08
C ILE A 150 -3.32 5.30 -10.81
N VAL A 151 -3.01 6.46 -10.21
CA VAL A 151 -2.06 7.44 -10.77
C VAL A 151 -0.68 6.80 -10.97
N GLY A 152 -0.19 6.08 -9.95
CA GLY A 152 1.07 5.33 -10.03
C GLY A 152 1.09 4.28 -11.13
N ALA A 153 -0.05 3.58 -11.37
CA ALA A 153 -0.18 2.65 -12.48
C ALA A 153 -0.02 3.31 -13.85
N TRP A 154 -0.62 4.49 -14.03
CA TRP A 154 -0.49 5.26 -15.29
C TRP A 154 0.94 5.75 -15.50
N ILE A 155 1.59 6.28 -14.46
CA ILE A 155 3.00 6.69 -14.50
C ILE A 155 3.88 5.47 -14.82
N GLY A 156 3.66 4.36 -14.13
CA GLY A 156 4.38 3.11 -14.36
C GLY A 156 4.25 2.63 -15.81
N ARG A 157 3.03 2.64 -16.38
CA ARG A 157 2.80 2.31 -17.79
C ARG A 157 3.56 3.23 -18.75
N ALA A 158 3.52 4.54 -18.50
CA ALA A 158 4.23 5.51 -19.34
C ALA A 158 5.74 5.25 -19.34
N MET A 159 6.31 5.01 -18.16
CA MET A 159 7.74 4.69 -18.02
C MET A 159 8.11 3.34 -18.63
N LEU A 160 7.27 2.31 -18.47
CA LEU A 160 7.46 1.00 -19.11
C LEU A 160 7.55 1.13 -20.62
N LYS A 161 6.61 1.84 -21.25
CA LYS A 161 6.62 2.07 -22.69
C LYS A 161 7.87 2.83 -23.16
N LYS A 162 8.28 3.86 -22.41
CA LYS A 162 9.38 4.75 -22.81
C LYS A 162 10.77 4.12 -22.64
N HIS A 163 10.98 3.41 -21.54
CA HIS A 163 12.32 2.99 -21.12
C HIS A 163 12.53 1.47 -21.17
N PHE A 164 11.58 0.68 -20.68
CA PHE A 164 11.79 -0.77 -20.51
C PHE A 164 11.51 -1.57 -21.77
N ILE A 165 10.43 -1.25 -22.51
CA ILE A 165 10.12 -1.93 -23.78
C ILE A 165 11.18 -1.61 -24.83
N LYS A 166 11.61 -0.33 -24.93
CA LYS A 166 12.70 0.06 -25.87
C LYS A 166 14.05 -0.58 -25.53
N ALA A 167 14.30 -0.87 -24.25
CA ALA A 167 15.51 -1.54 -23.79
C ALA A 167 15.43 -3.09 -23.83
N GLY A 168 14.29 -3.66 -24.26
CA GLY A 168 14.10 -5.11 -24.29
C GLY A 168 13.97 -5.76 -22.91
N ILE A 169 13.63 -4.97 -21.86
CA ILE A 169 13.59 -5.45 -20.47
C ILE A 169 12.15 -5.88 -20.07
N ALA A 170 11.13 -5.40 -20.78
CA ALA A 170 9.72 -5.71 -20.52
C ALA A 170 8.91 -5.81 -21.83
#